data_b1696a030fbf1444218e73673a698c07
#
_entry.id   b1696a030fbf1444218e73673a698c07
#
_cell.length_a   1.000
_cell.length_b   1.000
_cell.length_c   1.000
_cell.angle_alpha   90.00
_cell.angle_beta   90.00
_cell.angle_gamma   90.00
#
_symmetry.space_group_name_H-M   'P 1'
#
loop_
_entity.id
_entity.type
_entity.pdbx_description
1 polymer ?
#
loop_
_entity_poly.entity_id
_entity_poly.type
_entity_poly.pdbx_seq_one_letter_code
_entity_poly.pdbx_strand_id
1 'polypeptide(L)'
;MKIAIGSDHAGFLLNQKLIKLLEHRGHQVLDLGCHSEDSIDYPDYAHPVADEVLKNRVDKGILICGSGNGISMTANKHQGIRCALCWNPEIASLARQHNDANIVSLPARFISDEEAFEITDIFLSTSFEGGRHANRVAKINCF
;
A
#
# COMPACT_ATOMS: atom_id res chain seq x y z
N MET A 1 6.67 -8.89 -9.50
CA MET A 1 5.52 -7.98 -9.71
C MET A 1 5.99 -6.58 -10.05
N LYS A 2 5.11 -5.79 -10.61
CA LYS A 2 5.28 -4.33 -10.72
C LYS A 2 4.54 -3.67 -9.56
N ILE A 3 5.22 -2.80 -8.82
CA ILE A 3 4.71 -2.19 -7.60
C ILE A 3 4.92 -0.68 -7.67
N ALA A 4 3.86 0.09 -7.45
CA ALA A 4 3.96 1.52 -7.26
C ALA A 4 4.09 1.82 -5.77
N ILE A 5 4.99 2.71 -5.40
CA ILE A 5 5.19 3.14 -4.02
C ILE A 5 5.16 4.65 -3.92
N GLY A 6 4.47 5.16 -2.91
CA GLY A 6 4.40 6.59 -2.60
C GLY A 6 4.38 6.82 -1.10
N SER A 7 4.89 7.95 -0.67
CA SER A 7 4.91 8.33 0.73
C SER A 7 4.86 9.84 0.91
N ASP A 8 4.52 10.29 2.11
CA ASP A 8 4.81 11.65 2.53
C ASP A 8 6.22 11.74 3.15
N HIS A 9 6.55 12.93 3.67
CA HIS A 9 7.85 13.17 4.29
C HIS A 9 8.11 12.27 5.52
N ALA A 10 7.08 11.92 6.29
CA ALA A 10 7.23 11.03 7.44
C ALA A 10 7.56 9.59 7.02
N GLY A 11 7.13 9.18 5.85
CA GLY A 11 7.40 7.85 5.28
C GLY A 11 8.64 7.80 4.39
N PHE A 12 9.32 8.91 4.14
CA PHE A 12 10.40 8.96 3.15
C PHE A 12 11.53 7.96 3.41
N LEU A 13 12.05 7.89 4.63
CA LEU A 13 13.15 6.97 4.96
C LEU A 13 12.73 5.51 4.80
N LEU A 14 11.54 5.15 5.27
CA LEU A 14 11.00 3.80 5.12
C LEU A 14 10.76 3.48 3.64
N ASN A 15 10.27 4.45 2.87
CA ASN A 15 10.07 4.32 1.43
C ASN A 15 11.37 3.89 0.73
N GLN A 16 12.47 4.61 1.02
CA GLN A 16 13.78 4.30 0.42
C GLN A 16 14.26 2.89 0.77
N LYS A 17 14.06 2.46 2.01
CA LYS A 17 14.42 1.10 2.46
C LYS A 17 13.55 0.03 1.79
N LEU A 18 12.25 0.28 1.65
CA LEU A 18 11.32 -0.65 0.99
C LEU A 18 11.62 -0.79 -0.50
N ILE A 19 11.98 0.28 -1.20
CA ILE A 19 12.37 0.20 -2.60
C ILE A 19 13.55 -0.76 -2.77
N LYS A 20 14.58 -0.61 -1.94
CA LYS A 20 15.75 -1.52 -1.97
C LYS A 20 15.37 -2.98 -1.68
N LEU A 21 14.51 -3.19 -0.69
CA LEU A 21 14.01 -4.54 -0.36
C LEU A 21 13.27 -5.16 -1.53
N LEU A 22 12.34 -4.42 -2.13
CA LEU A 22 11.51 -4.89 -3.23
C LEU A 22 12.34 -5.21 -4.47
N GLU A 23 13.30 -4.38 -4.81
CA GLU A 23 14.22 -4.62 -5.92
C GLU A 23 15.07 -5.87 -5.67
N HIS A 24 15.55 -6.05 -4.44
CA HIS A 24 16.30 -7.24 -4.04
C HIS A 24 15.44 -8.52 -4.14
N ARG A 25 14.12 -8.40 -3.90
CA ARG A 25 13.15 -9.50 -4.08
C ARG A 25 12.78 -9.76 -5.55
N GLY A 26 13.33 -9.00 -6.49
CA GLY A 26 13.09 -9.16 -7.92
C GLY A 26 11.86 -8.42 -8.45
N HIS A 27 11.27 -7.52 -7.67
CA HIS A 27 10.15 -6.70 -8.12
C HIS A 27 10.62 -5.49 -8.92
N GLN A 28 9.78 -5.03 -9.85
CA GLN A 28 9.96 -3.74 -10.51
C GLN A 28 9.21 -2.68 -9.69
N VAL A 29 9.89 -1.61 -9.28
CA VAL A 29 9.33 -0.57 -8.43
C VAL A 29 9.21 0.73 -9.18
N LEU A 30 8.00 1.29 -9.21
CA LEU A 30 7.73 2.63 -9.68
C LEU A 30 7.68 3.56 -8.46
N ASP A 31 8.74 4.33 -8.26
CA ASP A 31 8.85 5.27 -7.15
C ASP A 31 8.14 6.57 -7.52
N LEU A 32 6.98 6.81 -6.90
CA LEU A 32 6.16 8.01 -7.11
C LEU A 32 6.36 9.08 -6.02
N GLY A 33 7.34 8.88 -5.16
CA GLY A 33 7.78 9.88 -4.17
C GLY A 33 7.20 9.64 -2.76
N CYS A 34 7.50 10.51 -1.80
CA CYS A 34 8.23 11.80 -2.00
C CYS A 34 9.74 11.57 -2.13
N HIS A 35 10.48 12.69 -2.29
CA HIS A 35 11.92 12.63 -2.60
C HIS A 35 12.78 13.33 -1.53
N SER A 36 12.20 13.74 -0.41
CA SER A 36 12.90 14.34 0.73
C SER A 36 12.08 14.24 2.00
N GLU A 37 12.67 14.67 3.13
CA GLU A 37 11.98 14.77 4.42
C GLU A 37 11.27 16.12 4.63
N ASP A 38 11.30 17.01 3.63
CA ASP A 38 10.60 18.29 3.71
C ASP A 38 9.08 18.07 3.72
N SER A 39 8.38 18.85 4.55
CA SER A 39 6.94 18.71 4.72
C SER A 39 6.18 18.87 3.41
N ILE A 40 5.34 17.91 3.10
CA ILE A 40 4.49 17.86 1.89
C ILE A 40 3.11 17.32 2.24
N ASP A 41 2.20 17.42 1.30
CA ASP A 41 0.84 16.92 1.46
C ASP A 41 0.72 15.47 0.97
N TYR A 42 0.35 14.56 1.87
CA TYR A 42 0.25 13.13 1.54
C TYR A 42 -0.71 12.81 0.37
N PRO A 43 -1.83 13.54 0.16
CA PRO A 43 -2.72 13.22 -0.96
C PRO A 43 -2.05 13.32 -2.32
N ASP A 44 -1.10 14.23 -2.49
CA ASP A 44 -0.38 14.42 -3.76
C ASP A 44 0.43 13.17 -4.15
N TYR A 45 0.74 12.31 -3.19
CA TYR A 45 1.49 11.08 -3.40
C TYR A 45 0.60 9.82 -3.37
N ALA A 46 -0.60 9.92 -2.80
CA ALA A 46 -1.58 8.83 -2.78
C ALA A 46 -2.31 8.68 -4.12
N HIS A 47 -2.76 9.80 -4.70
CA HIS A 47 -3.52 9.76 -5.94
C HIS A 47 -2.76 9.12 -7.11
N PRO A 48 -1.47 9.43 -7.36
CA PRO A 48 -0.73 8.79 -8.43
C PRO A 48 -0.59 7.27 -8.27
N VAL A 49 -0.36 6.79 -7.05
CA VAL A 49 -0.28 5.34 -6.78
C VAL A 49 -1.62 4.66 -7.07
N ALA A 50 -2.72 5.24 -6.60
CA ALA A 50 -4.07 4.73 -6.88
C ALA A 50 -4.34 4.66 -8.38
N ASP A 51 -3.96 5.68 -9.13
CA ASP A 51 -4.11 5.75 -10.59
C ASP A 51 -3.36 4.61 -11.29
N GLU A 52 -2.11 4.36 -10.91
CA GLU A 52 -1.31 3.29 -11.53
C GLU A 52 -1.94 1.92 -11.30
N VAL A 53 -2.46 1.68 -10.08
CA VAL A 53 -3.17 0.43 -9.76
C VAL A 53 -4.45 0.30 -10.60
N LEU A 54 -5.27 1.34 -10.66
CA LEU A 54 -6.54 1.33 -11.39
C LEU A 54 -6.36 1.14 -12.89
N LYS A 55 -5.30 1.70 -13.45
CA LYS A 55 -4.97 1.56 -14.89
C LYS A 55 -4.25 0.25 -15.22
N ASN A 56 -4.09 -0.63 -14.23
CA ASN A 56 -3.38 -1.92 -14.36
C ASN A 56 -1.95 -1.77 -14.91
N ARG A 57 -1.29 -0.64 -14.60
CA ARG A 57 0.12 -0.42 -14.95
C ARG A 57 1.07 -1.00 -13.92
N VAL A 58 0.55 -1.25 -12.72
CA VAL A 58 1.23 -2.00 -11.66
C VAL A 58 0.29 -3.03 -11.06
N ASP A 59 0.83 -4.04 -10.39
CA ASP A 59 0.05 -5.11 -9.78
C ASP A 59 -0.50 -4.71 -8.41
N LYS A 60 0.28 -3.97 -7.63
CA LYS A 60 -0.04 -3.54 -6.26
C LYS A 60 0.53 -2.16 -5.98
N GLY A 61 -0.02 -1.50 -4.98
CA GLY A 61 0.49 -0.24 -4.45
C GLY A 61 0.93 -0.34 -2.99
N ILE A 62 1.89 0.49 -2.63
CA ILE A 62 2.34 0.68 -1.25
C ILE A 62 2.32 2.18 -0.96
N LEU A 63 1.67 2.55 0.14
CA LEU A 63 1.59 3.93 0.58
C LEU A 63 2.08 4.04 2.03
N ILE A 64 2.82 5.09 2.34
CA ILE A 64 3.42 5.29 3.65
C ILE A 64 3.22 6.72 4.10
N CYS A 65 2.68 6.90 5.30
CA CYS A 65 2.73 8.18 6.01
C CYS A 65 2.95 7.93 7.51
N GLY A 66 2.95 8.97 8.32
CA GLY A 66 3.25 8.84 9.74
C GLY A 66 2.36 7.85 10.47
N SER A 67 1.04 7.96 10.31
CA SER A 67 0.04 7.05 10.90
C SER A 67 -0.54 6.05 9.91
N GLY A 68 -0.31 6.25 8.62
CA GLY A 68 -0.95 5.47 7.56
C GLY A 68 -2.41 5.84 7.30
N ASN A 69 -3.02 6.68 8.13
CA ASN A 69 -4.45 6.99 8.05
C ASN A 69 -4.80 7.88 6.85
N GLY A 70 -4.26 9.08 6.80
CA GLY A 70 -4.62 10.06 5.78
C GLY A 70 -4.34 9.58 4.36
N ILE A 71 -3.20 8.95 4.16
CA ILE A 71 -2.81 8.43 2.85
C ILE A 71 -3.71 7.27 2.42
N SER A 72 -4.14 6.43 3.38
CA SER A 72 -5.11 5.36 3.14
C SER A 72 -6.49 5.90 2.79
N MET A 73 -6.97 6.89 3.54
CA MET A 73 -8.25 7.54 3.29
C MET A 73 -8.30 8.15 1.88
N THR A 74 -7.21 8.80 1.47
CA THR A 74 -7.09 9.40 0.14
C THR A 74 -7.19 8.34 -0.97
N ALA A 75 -6.42 7.28 -0.85
CA ALA A 75 -6.44 6.20 -1.84
C ALA A 75 -7.84 5.57 -1.96
N ASN A 76 -8.52 5.36 -0.84
CA ASN A 76 -9.84 4.75 -0.80
C ASN A 76 -10.97 5.64 -1.35
N LYS A 77 -10.71 6.91 -1.68
CA LYS A 77 -11.66 7.73 -2.42
C LYS A 77 -11.76 7.36 -3.89
N HIS A 78 -10.79 6.63 -4.40
CA HIS A 78 -10.82 6.13 -5.77
C HIS A 78 -11.62 4.83 -5.82
N GLN A 79 -12.68 4.81 -6.62
CA GLN A 79 -13.49 3.62 -6.81
C GLN A 79 -12.64 2.50 -7.42
N GLY A 80 -12.71 1.31 -6.82
CA GLY A 80 -11.88 0.18 -7.23
C GLY A 80 -10.59 0.04 -6.42
N ILE A 81 -10.23 1.03 -5.60
CA ILE A 81 -9.11 0.92 -4.66
C ILE A 81 -9.61 0.36 -3.32
N ARG A 82 -8.89 -0.61 -2.82
CA ARG A 82 -9.04 -1.18 -1.49
C ARG A 82 -7.68 -1.09 -0.82
N CYS A 83 -7.46 0.05 -0.17
CA CYS A 83 -6.23 0.32 0.57
C CYS A 83 -6.42 -0.09 2.03
N ALA A 84 -5.59 -1.01 2.49
CA ALA A 84 -5.63 -1.51 3.86
C ALA A 84 -4.49 -0.92 4.69
N LEU A 85 -4.84 -0.27 5.79
CA LEU A 85 -3.87 0.16 6.80
C LEU A 85 -3.45 -1.06 7.63
N CYS A 86 -2.20 -1.44 7.53
CA CYS A 86 -1.66 -2.62 8.19
C CYS A 86 -0.52 -2.25 9.16
N TRP A 87 -0.64 -2.68 10.41
CA TRP A 87 0.33 -2.40 11.47
C TRP A 87 0.99 -3.67 12.03
N ASN A 88 0.59 -4.84 11.54
CA ASN A 88 1.24 -6.11 11.84
C ASN A 88 1.03 -7.11 10.70
N PRO A 89 1.79 -8.21 10.67
CA PRO A 89 1.70 -9.20 9.60
C PRO A 89 0.35 -9.89 9.47
N GLU A 90 -0.33 -10.16 10.58
CA GLU A 90 -1.62 -10.83 10.57
C GLU A 90 -2.68 -9.98 9.86
N ILE A 91 -2.75 -8.69 10.16
CA ILE A 91 -3.67 -7.77 9.49
C ILE A 91 -3.37 -7.68 7.99
N ALA A 92 -2.10 -7.69 7.61
CA ALA A 92 -1.71 -7.69 6.19
C ALA A 92 -2.20 -8.95 5.47
N SER A 93 -2.06 -10.10 6.10
CA SER A 93 -2.56 -11.37 5.57
C SER A 93 -4.08 -11.33 5.37
N LEU A 94 -4.82 -10.89 6.38
CA LEU A 94 -6.28 -10.79 6.33
C LEU A 94 -6.77 -9.77 5.29
N ALA A 95 -6.06 -8.67 5.13
CA ALA A 95 -6.39 -7.67 4.10
C ALA A 95 -6.36 -8.28 2.69
N ARG A 96 -5.45 -9.20 2.46
CA ARG A 96 -5.38 -9.93 1.19
C ARG A 96 -6.41 -11.04 1.12
N GLN A 97 -6.43 -11.92 2.11
CA GLN A 97 -7.30 -13.12 2.12
C GLN A 97 -8.77 -12.76 2.06
N HIS A 98 -9.21 -11.76 2.81
CA HIS A 98 -10.62 -11.42 2.98
C HIS A 98 -11.09 -10.24 2.14
N ASN A 99 -10.23 -9.26 1.91
CA ASN A 99 -10.63 -7.99 1.30
C ASN A 99 -10.06 -7.77 -0.10
N ASP A 100 -9.20 -8.64 -0.57
CA ASP A 100 -8.49 -8.49 -1.83
C ASP A 100 -7.91 -7.06 -1.97
N ALA A 101 -7.28 -6.58 -0.89
CA ALA A 101 -6.69 -5.26 -0.88
C ALA A 101 -5.63 -5.14 -1.97
N ASN A 102 -5.69 -4.08 -2.76
CA ASN A 102 -4.75 -3.84 -3.86
C ASN A 102 -3.69 -2.78 -3.52
N ILE A 103 -3.86 -2.08 -2.40
CA ILE A 103 -2.85 -1.18 -1.84
C ILE A 103 -2.72 -1.47 -0.34
N VAL A 104 -1.49 -1.45 0.17
CA VAL A 104 -1.23 -1.47 1.61
C VAL A 104 -0.74 -0.10 2.05
N SER A 105 -1.23 0.37 3.19
CA SER A 105 -0.77 1.59 3.84
C SER A 105 -0.01 1.25 5.12
N LEU A 106 1.15 1.86 5.32
CA LEU A 106 2.04 1.59 6.45
C LEU A 106 2.19 2.83 7.35
N PRO A 107 2.04 2.65 8.67
CA PRO A 107 2.19 3.72 9.65
C PRO A 107 3.65 3.86 10.09
N ALA A 108 4.47 4.60 9.36
CA ALA A 108 5.93 4.66 9.53
C ALA A 108 6.39 5.02 10.95
N ARG A 109 5.60 5.83 11.69
CA ARG A 109 5.95 6.25 13.04
C ARG A 109 5.57 5.24 14.13
N PHE A 110 4.85 4.18 13.79
CA PHE A 110 4.25 3.23 14.75
C PHE A 110 4.71 1.79 14.56
N ILE A 111 5.53 1.53 13.55
CA ILE A 111 6.09 0.20 13.30
C ILE A 111 7.60 0.30 13.07
N SER A 112 8.32 -0.80 13.35
CA SER A 112 9.73 -0.91 13.02
C SER A 112 9.94 -1.17 11.52
N ASP A 113 11.16 -0.97 11.04
CA ASP A 113 11.52 -1.30 9.67
C ASP A 113 11.28 -2.80 9.39
N GLU A 114 11.67 -3.67 10.34
CA GLU A 114 11.49 -5.12 10.23
C GLU A 114 10.02 -5.50 10.11
N GLU A 115 9.15 -4.88 10.92
CA GLU A 115 7.70 -5.09 10.83
C GLU A 115 7.16 -4.62 9.48
N ALA A 116 7.61 -3.47 8.99
CA ALA A 116 7.22 -2.97 7.67
C ALA A 116 7.62 -3.92 6.55
N PHE A 117 8.82 -4.49 6.64
CA PHE A 117 9.32 -5.45 5.65
C PHE A 117 8.50 -6.74 5.66
N GLU A 118 8.19 -7.28 6.85
CA GLU A 118 7.37 -8.47 7.00
C GLU A 118 5.94 -8.24 6.50
N ILE A 119 5.33 -7.13 6.88
CA ILE A 119 3.99 -6.74 6.40
C ILE A 119 3.98 -6.69 4.87
N THR A 120 4.98 -6.06 4.27
CA THR A 120 5.09 -5.91 2.82
C THR A 120 5.24 -7.26 2.12
N ASP A 121 6.14 -8.11 2.60
CA ASP A 121 6.34 -9.44 2.03
C ASP A 121 5.07 -10.28 2.10
N ILE A 122 4.37 -10.27 3.23
CA ILE A 122 3.10 -11.01 3.41
C ILE A 122 2.01 -10.44 2.49
N PHE A 123 1.88 -9.13 2.44
CA PHE A 123 0.89 -8.48 1.57
C PHE A 123 1.08 -8.88 0.10
N LEU A 124 2.33 -8.89 -0.38
CA LEU A 124 2.63 -9.22 -1.78
C LEU A 124 2.51 -10.71 -2.11
N SER A 125 2.68 -11.60 -1.13
CA SER A 125 2.69 -13.05 -1.33
C SER A 125 1.37 -13.75 -0.99
N THR A 126 0.41 -13.06 -0.38
CA THR A 126 -0.85 -13.67 0.06
C THR A 126 -1.94 -13.51 -0.99
N SER A 127 -2.58 -14.60 -1.35
CA SER A 127 -3.67 -14.63 -2.32
C SER A 127 -5.02 -14.31 -1.69
N PHE A 128 -5.96 -13.80 -2.50
CA PHE A 128 -7.36 -13.66 -2.12
C PHE A 128 -8.00 -15.05 -2.03
N GLU A 129 -8.74 -15.32 -0.94
CA GLU A 129 -9.42 -16.59 -0.75
C GLU A 129 -10.67 -16.75 -1.63
N GLY A 130 -11.29 -15.64 -2.04
CA GLY A 130 -12.55 -15.70 -2.79
C GLY A 130 -13.72 -16.20 -1.94
N GLY A 131 -14.51 -17.13 -2.48
CA GLY A 131 -15.65 -17.71 -1.76
C GLY A 131 -16.63 -16.65 -1.25
N ARG A 132 -17.03 -16.76 0.02
CA ARG A 132 -17.95 -15.81 0.67
C ARG A 132 -17.41 -14.37 0.71
N HIS A 133 -16.09 -14.19 0.65
CA HIS A 133 -15.47 -12.87 0.68
C HIS A 133 -15.67 -12.11 -0.63
N ALA A 134 -15.75 -12.80 -1.76
CA ALA A 134 -15.93 -12.18 -3.07
C ALA A 134 -17.20 -11.32 -3.14
N ASN A 135 -18.30 -11.81 -2.58
CA ASN A 135 -19.57 -11.07 -2.53
C ASN A 135 -19.46 -9.79 -1.70
N ARG A 136 -18.73 -9.85 -0.58
CA ARG A 136 -18.50 -8.68 0.28
C ARG A 136 -17.60 -7.66 -0.41
N VAL A 137 -16.52 -8.10 -1.04
CA VAL A 137 -15.61 -7.22 -1.80
C VAL A 137 -16.35 -6.50 -2.91
N ALA A 138 -17.23 -7.21 -3.65
CA ALA A 138 -18.03 -6.61 -4.72
C ALA A 138 -18.95 -5.48 -4.23
N LYS A 139 -19.32 -5.48 -2.95
CA LYS A 139 -20.20 -4.48 -2.34
C LYS A 139 -19.45 -3.29 -1.73
N ILE A 140 -18.12 -3.28 -1.75
CA ILE A 140 -17.33 -2.15 -1.23
C ILE A 140 -17.54 -0.90 -2.08
N ASN A 141 -17.60 -1.05 -3.39
CA ASN A 141 -17.91 0.06 -4.28
C ASN A 141 -19.38 0.46 -4.12
N CYS A 142 -19.61 1.77 -4.00
CA CYS A 142 -20.98 2.29 -3.84
C CYS A 142 -21.81 2.21 -5.12
N PHE A 143 -21.13 2.26 -6.25
CA PHE A 143 -21.77 2.34 -7.57
C PHE A 143 -21.10 1.47 -8.59
#